data_5b2af04561143f89f4205d8ea9d97ccf
#
_entry.id   5b2af04561143f89f4205d8ea9d97ccf
#
_cell.length_a   1.000
_cell.length_b   1.000
_cell.length_c   1.000
_cell.angle_alpha   90.00
_cell.angle_beta   90.00
_cell.angle_gamma   90.00
#
_symmetry.space_group_name_H-M   'P 1'
#
loop_
_entity.id
_entity.type
_entity.pdbx_description
1 polymer ?
#
loop_
_entity_poly.entity_id
_entity_poly.type
_entity_poly.pdbx_seq_one_letter_code
_entity_poly.pdbx_strand_id
1 'polypeptide(L)'
;MSEATSKATPNAALPEHLSRPALRRIHPVPLQRENQLFLGLQDPLMLSGQMMVVPPQAFQVMQLFNGERSLEEICKTIGANDPQPLQDLVSKLDEFGLLWGPTCESLEDKKRAELGSAGAFPAQATRILGEDPAVIRSQLEKWLDEAEDAEIDEPVVGLVTSHLEYARG
;
A
#
# COMPACT_ATOMS: atom_id res chain seq x y z
N MET A 1 31.08 29.87 6.78
CA MET A 1 29.87 30.14 6.00
C MET A 1 30.20 29.85 4.56
N SER A 2 29.80 28.72 4.07
CA SER A 2 29.99 28.34 2.64
C SER A 2 28.71 27.64 2.22
N GLU A 3 27.87 28.34 1.47
CA GLU A 3 26.66 27.84 0.85
C GLU A 3 27.06 26.90 -0.27
N ALA A 4 26.78 25.61 -0.07
CA ALA A 4 26.85 24.63 -1.14
C ALA A 4 25.57 24.75 -1.98
N THR A 5 25.62 25.57 -3.01
CA THR A 5 24.62 25.65 -4.07
C THR A 5 24.64 24.32 -4.83
N SER A 6 23.65 23.45 -4.54
CA SER A 6 23.40 22.24 -5.31
C SER A 6 23.01 22.64 -6.74
N LYS A 7 23.96 22.52 -7.66
CA LYS A 7 23.73 22.65 -9.10
C LYS A 7 22.83 21.49 -9.54
N ALA A 8 21.57 21.77 -9.80
CA ALA A 8 20.69 20.87 -10.53
C ALA A 8 21.32 20.57 -11.90
N THR A 9 21.61 19.31 -12.16
CA THR A 9 22.10 18.83 -13.45
C THR A 9 20.94 18.92 -14.46
N PRO A 10 21.09 19.60 -15.60
CA PRO A 10 19.98 19.71 -16.55
C PRO A 10 19.83 18.41 -17.34
N ASN A 11 18.60 17.88 -17.34
CA ASN A 11 18.00 17.08 -18.40
C ASN A 11 18.60 15.70 -18.69
N ALA A 12 18.66 14.83 -17.69
CA ALA A 12 18.62 13.41 -17.98
C ALA A 12 17.16 13.05 -18.35
N ALA A 13 16.95 12.42 -19.50
CA ALA A 13 15.62 11.96 -19.90
C ALA A 13 15.04 11.09 -18.77
N LEU A 14 13.81 11.37 -18.36
CA LEU A 14 13.15 10.56 -17.33
C LEU A 14 13.07 9.09 -17.79
N PRO A 15 13.26 8.12 -16.89
CA PRO A 15 13.01 6.72 -17.18
C PRO A 15 11.62 6.52 -17.79
N GLU A 16 11.45 5.51 -18.62
CA GLU A 16 10.20 5.28 -19.35
C GLU A 16 8.98 5.18 -18.42
N HIS A 17 9.10 4.42 -17.34
CA HIS A 17 8.01 4.25 -16.35
C HIS A 17 7.65 5.54 -15.61
N LEU A 18 8.52 6.54 -15.57
CA LEU A 18 8.22 7.86 -15.03
C LEU A 18 7.72 8.83 -16.10
N SER A 19 8.17 8.67 -17.36
CA SER A 19 7.71 9.49 -18.49
C SER A 19 6.31 9.10 -18.96
N ARG A 20 5.91 7.83 -18.75
CA ARG A 20 4.58 7.27 -19.02
C ARG A 20 4.09 6.52 -17.79
N PRO A 21 3.69 7.23 -16.72
CA PRO A 21 3.38 6.60 -15.45
C PRO A 21 2.15 5.70 -15.54
N ALA A 22 2.27 4.51 -14.95
CA ALA A 22 1.16 3.56 -14.77
C ALA A 22 0.91 3.37 -13.28
N LEU A 23 -0.23 3.87 -12.80
CA LEU A 23 -0.61 3.77 -11.41
C LEU A 23 -0.99 2.33 -11.07
N ARG A 24 -0.47 1.81 -9.96
CA ARG A 24 -0.91 0.55 -9.38
C ARG A 24 -2.31 0.68 -8.79
N ARG A 25 -2.94 -0.46 -8.52
CA ARG A 25 -4.20 -0.46 -7.77
C ARG A 25 -3.95 0.02 -6.35
N ILE A 26 -4.55 1.14 -6.00
CA ILE A 26 -4.48 1.77 -4.67
C ILE A 26 -5.88 2.00 -4.12
N HIS A 27 -6.01 2.06 -2.80
CA HIS A 27 -7.25 2.41 -2.12
C HIS A 27 -7.12 3.81 -1.52
N PRO A 28 -7.86 4.80 -2.05
CA PRO A 28 -7.89 6.13 -1.45
C PRO A 28 -8.72 6.11 -0.18
N VAL A 29 -8.11 6.50 0.93
CA VAL A 29 -8.78 6.63 2.24
C VAL A 29 -8.95 8.11 2.55
N PRO A 30 -10.17 8.63 2.75
CA PRO A 30 -10.37 10.02 3.10
C PRO A 30 -9.80 10.31 4.49
N LEU A 31 -9.00 11.37 4.58
CA LEU A 31 -8.38 11.86 5.79
C LEU A 31 -8.76 13.32 5.98
N GLN A 32 -9.21 13.68 7.17
CA GLN A 32 -9.49 15.06 7.53
C GLN A 32 -8.41 15.61 8.45
N ARG A 33 -7.79 16.69 8.07
CA ARG A 33 -6.79 17.39 8.88
C ARG A 33 -7.05 18.88 8.82
N GLU A 34 -7.17 19.54 9.98
CA GLU A 34 -7.37 20.99 10.09
C GLU A 34 -8.51 21.52 9.20
N ASN A 35 -9.65 20.83 9.16
CA ASN A 35 -10.80 21.13 8.29
C ASN A 35 -10.55 20.99 6.78
N GLN A 36 -9.44 20.40 6.36
CA GLN A 36 -9.14 20.11 4.96
C GLN A 36 -9.23 18.62 4.70
N LEU A 37 -9.76 18.26 3.53
CA LEU A 37 -9.83 16.88 3.06
C LEU A 37 -8.54 16.53 2.32
N PHE A 38 -7.97 15.38 2.66
CA PHE A 38 -6.86 14.73 1.98
C PHE A 38 -7.25 13.29 1.66
N LEU A 39 -6.47 12.65 0.81
CA LEU A 39 -6.59 11.24 0.50
C LEU A 39 -5.29 10.52 0.88
N GLY A 40 -5.39 9.55 1.78
CA GLY A 40 -4.32 8.61 2.05
C GLY A 40 -4.34 7.53 0.97
N LEU A 41 -3.21 7.35 0.29
CA LEU A 41 -3.06 6.34 -0.75
C LEU A 41 -2.56 5.05 -0.09
N GLN A 42 -3.46 4.11 0.10
CA GLN A 42 -3.12 2.81 0.68
C GLN A 42 -2.81 1.81 -0.43
N ASP A 43 -1.58 1.27 -0.40
CA ASP A 43 -1.20 0.11 -1.20
C ASP A 43 -1.75 -1.17 -0.55
N PRO A 44 -2.62 -1.94 -1.24
CA PRO A 44 -3.16 -3.19 -0.70
C PRO A 44 -2.08 -4.21 -0.33
N LEU A 45 -0.94 -4.19 -1.00
CA LEU A 45 0.18 -5.09 -0.73
C LEU A 45 1.14 -4.55 0.34
N MET A 46 0.98 -3.28 0.76
CA MET A 46 1.81 -2.60 1.76
C MET A 46 3.32 -2.76 1.48
N LEU A 47 3.73 -2.62 0.22
CA LEU A 47 5.11 -2.87 -0.20
C LEU A 47 6.09 -1.92 0.47
N SER A 48 5.79 -0.63 0.48
CA SER A 48 6.63 0.39 1.13
C SER A 48 6.43 0.46 2.65
N GLY A 49 5.34 -0.11 3.18
CA GLY A 49 4.95 0.03 4.57
C GLY A 49 4.53 1.44 4.98
N GLN A 50 4.41 2.36 4.05
CA GLN A 50 4.06 3.76 4.28
C GLN A 50 2.82 4.16 3.48
N MET A 51 2.09 5.17 3.98
CA MET A 51 0.93 5.75 3.30
C MET A 51 1.32 7.15 2.78
N MET A 52 1.15 7.36 1.48
CA MET A 52 1.30 8.70 0.90
C MET A 52 -0.01 9.47 1.04
N VAL A 53 0.07 10.73 1.44
CA VAL A 53 -1.10 11.61 1.58
C VAL A 53 -1.07 12.68 0.51
N VAL A 54 -2.17 12.80 -0.23
CA VAL A 54 -2.29 13.76 -1.35
C VAL A 54 -3.58 14.58 -1.24
N PRO A 55 -3.63 15.79 -1.78
CA PRO A 55 -4.88 16.52 -1.92
C PRO A 55 -5.77 15.85 -2.99
N PRO A 56 -7.12 16.02 -2.91
CA PRO A 56 -8.05 15.39 -3.85
C PRO A 56 -7.76 15.73 -5.32
N GLN A 57 -7.28 16.93 -5.60
CA GLN A 57 -6.93 17.39 -6.96
C GLN A 57 -5.78 16.57 -7.55
N ALA A 58 -4.75 16.24 -6.75
CA ALA A 58 -3.66 15.40 -7.22
C ALA A 58 -4.15 13.98 -7.55
N PHE A 59 -5.08 13.43 -6.76
CA PHE A 59 -5.68 12.14 -7.04
C PHE A 59 -6.47 12.13 -8.36
N GLN A 60 -7.16 13.22 -8.71
CA GLN A 60 -7.84 13.34 -10.01
C GLN A 60 -6.84 13.27 -11.17
N VAL A 61 -5.67 13.93 -11.04
CA VAL A 61 -4.61 13.86 -12.06
C VAL A 61 -4.05 12.45 -12.17
N MET A 62 -3.88 11.74 -11.05
CA MET A 62 -3.37 10.36 -11.03
C MET A 62 -4.28 9.36 -11.78
N GLN A 63 -5.57 9.67 -11.97
CA GLN A 63 -6.46 8.84 -12.80
C GLN A 63 -6.04 8.82 -14.29
N LEU A 64 -5.16 9.75 -14.71
CA LEU A 64 -4.61 9.79 -16.06
C LEU A 64 -3.36 8.91 -16.24
N PHE A 65 -2.82 8.35 -15.13
CA PHE A 65 -1.61 7.53 -15.12
C PHE A 65 -1.93 6.08 -15.50
N ASN A 66 -2.13 5.86 -16.78
CA ASN A 66 -2.52 4.56 -17.34
C ASN A 66 -1.38 3.83 -18.08
N GLY A 67 -0.16 4.41 -18.08
CA GLY A 67 0.99 3.87 -18.79
C GLY A 67 1.05 4.20 -20.28
N GLU A 68 -0.04 4.73 -20.86
CA GLU A 68 -0.12 5.07 -22.29
C GLU A 68 0.24 6.53 -22.57
N ARG A 69 -0.17 7.41 -21.64
CA ARG A 69 0.00 8.86 -21.78
C ARG A 69 1.35 9.30 -21.25
N SER A 70 2.04 10.14 -22.02
CA SER A 70 3.24 10.82 -21.54
C SER A 70 2.90 11.93 -20.55
N LEU A 71 3.87 12.34 -19.73
CA LEU A 71 3.70 13.49 -18.82
C LEU A 71 3.35 14.77 -19.59
N GLU A 72 3.88 14.96 -20.79
CA GLU A 72 3.55 16.11 -21.63
C GLU A 72 2.09 16.12 -22.07
N GLU A 73 1.56 14.95 -22.46
CA GLU A 73 0.15 14.79 -22.82
C GLU A 73 -0.77 15.01 -21.62
N ILE A 74 -0.35 14.56 -20.44
CA ILE A 74 -1.07 14.79 -19.19
C ILE A 74 -1.07 16.28 -18.83
N CYS A 75 0.11 16.95 -18.88
CA CYS A 75 0.20 18.40 -18.68
C CYS A 75 -0.74 19.17 -19.60
N LYS A 76 -0.77 18.83 -20.89
CA LYS A 76 -1.70 19.45 -21.86
C LYS A 76 -3.17 19.20 -21.48
N THR A 77 -3.50 18.00 -21.04
CA THR A 77 -4.86 17.61 -20.66
C THR A 77 -5.36 18.39 -19.45
N ILE A 78 -4.49 18.62 -18.45
CA ILE A 78 -4.85 19.38 -17.23
C ILE A 78 -4.61 20.90 -17.35
N GLY A 79 -4.09 21.37 -18.49
CA GLY A 79 -3.78 22.78 -18.71
C GLY A 79 -2.60 23.29 -17.88
N ALA A 80 -1.67 22.43 -17.48
CA ALA A 80 -0.48 22.81 -16.71
C ALA A 80 0.59 23.40 -17.63
N ASN A 81 1.06 24.58 -17.30
CA ASN A 81 2.17 25.25 -18.05
C ASN A 81 3.54 24.81 -17.54
N ASP A 82 3.62 24.38 -16.27
CA ASP A 82 4.86 23.89 -15.66
C ASP A 82 4.75 22.37 -15.41
N PRO A 83 5.63 21.56 -16.00
CA PRO A 83 5.63 20.11 -15.80
C PRO A 83 6.26 19.68 -14.46
N GLN A 84 7.00 20.55 -13.77
CA GLN A 84 7.75 20.20 -12.57
C GLN A 84 6.89 19.62 -11.46
N PRO A 85 5.73 20.21 -11.09
CA PRO A 85 4.89 19.62 -10.04
C PRO A 85 4.38 18.22 -10.37
N LEU A 86 4.16 17.93 -11.66
CA LEU A 86 3.74 16.61 -12.11
C LEU A 86 4.90 15.60 -12.04
N GLN A 87 6.10 16.01 -12.41
CA GLN A 87 7.32 15.20 -12.29
C GLN A 87 7.63 14.87 -10.83
N ASP A 88 7.49 15.86 -9.95
CA ASP A 88 7.68 15.67 -8.49
C ASP A 88 6.64 14.69 -7.91
N LEU A 89 5.39 14.77 -8.35
CA LEU A 89 4.33 13.84 -7.95
C LEU A 89 4.67 12.41 -8.40
N VAL A 90 5.03 12.23 -9.67
CA VAL A 90 5.39 10.93 -10.24
C VAL A 90 6.60 10.32 -9.54
N SER A 91 7.64 11.13 -9.30
CA SER A 91 8.83 10.67 -8.56
C SER A 91 8.49 10.19 -7.15
N LYS A 92 7.65 10.93 -6.43
CA LYS A 92 7.19 10.51 -5.10
C LYS A 92 6.34 9.25 -5.15
N LEU A 93 5.44 9.13 -6.12
CA LEU A 93 4.65 7.90 -6.27
C LEU A 93 5.53 6.68 -6.54
N ASP A 94 6.59 6.84 -7.32
CA ASP A 94 7.57 5.79 -7.58
C ASP A 94 8.35 5.41 -6.31
N GLU A 95 8.86 6.39 -5.55
CA GLU A 95 9.52 6.16 -4.26
C GLU A 95 8.65 5.34 -3.29
N PHE A 96 7.34 5.57 -3.30
CA PHE A 96 6.38 4.82 -2.49
C PHE A 96 5.96 3.48 -3.13
N GLY A 97 6.50 3.13 -4.31
CA GLY A 97 6.15 1.91 -5.03
C GLY A 97 4.70 1.88 -5.52
N LEU A 98 4.09 3.05 -5.72
CA LEU A 98 2.69 3.19 -6.17
C LEU A 98 2.56 3.20 -7.70
N LEU A 99 3.66 3.22 -8.43
CA LEU A 99 3.69 3.06 -9.88
C LEU A 99 4.21 1.67 -10.26
N TRP A 100 3.78 1.17 -11.40
CA TRP A 100 4.40 0.01 -12.04
C TRP A 100 5.78 0.41 -12.57
N GLY A 101 6.81 -0.32 -12.17
CA GLY A 101 8.19 -0.07 -12.57
C GLY A 101 9.22 -0.73 -11.66
N PRO A 102 10.51 -0.50 -11.90
CA PRO A 102 11.60 -1.16 -11.18
C PRO A 102 11.56 -1.00 -9.66
N THR A 103 11.12 0.15 -9.17
CA THR A 103 11.00 0.41 -7.71
C THR A 103 9.95 -0.52 -7.09
N CYS A 104 8.79 -0.63 -7.72
CA CYS A 104 7.74 -1.55 -7.28
C CYS A 104 8.20 -3.00 -7.29
N GLU A 105 8.82 -3.44 -8.39
CA GLU A 105 9.36 -4.80 -8.53
C GLU A 105 10.39 -5.13 -7.45
N SER A 106 11.31 -4.20 -7.17
CA SER A 106 12.30 -4.35 -6.11
C SER A 106 11.67 -4.48 -4.73
N LEU A 107 10.62 -3.68 -4.44
CA LEU A 107 9.89 -3.77 -3.18
C LEU A 107 9.12 -5.09 -3.04
N GLU A 108 8.53 -5.59 -4.14
CA GLU A 108 7.88 -6.91 -4.17
C GLU A 108 8.87 -8.04 -3.89
N ASP A 109 10.01 -8.04 -4.56
CA ASP A 109 11.04 -9.05 -4.39
C ASP A 109 11.58 -9.06 -2.96
N LYS A 110 11.82 -7.88 -2.38
CA LYS A 110 12.21 -7.73 -0.98
C LYS A 110 11.13 -8.32 -0.05
N LYS A 111 9.87 -7.99 -0.28
CA LYS A 111 8.75 -8.50 0.53
C LYS A 111 8.61 -10.01 0.42
N ARG A 112 8.76 -10.58 -0.79
CA ARG A 112 8.78 -12.04 -1.00
C ARG A 112 9.93 -12.71 -0.26
N ALA A 113 11.13 -12.14 -0.33
CA ALA A 113 12.29 -12.68 0.37
C ALA A 113 12.10 -12.65 1.89
N GLU A 114 11.56 -11.56 2.43
CA GLU A 114 11.23 -11.44 3.86
C GLU A 114 10.23 -12.52 4.30
N LEU A 115 9.12 -12.68 3.57
CA LEU A 115 8.10 -13.68 3.88
C LEU A 115 8.63 -15.12 3.70
N GLY A 116 9.41 -15.36 2.65
CA GLY A 116 10.03 -16.66 2.40
C GLY A 116 11.03 -17.05 3.48
N SER A 117 11.83 -16.11 3.96
CA SER A 117 12.79 -16.36 5.06
C SER A 117 12.11 -16.55 6.42
N ALA A 118 10.98 -15.91 6.64
CA ALA A 118 10.21 -16.05 7.87
C ALA A 118 9.50 -17.42 7.97
N GLY A 119 9.29 -18.12 6.86
CA GLY A 119 8.61 -19.43 6.80
C GLY A 119 7.12 -19.40 7.17
N ALA A 120 6.61 -18.24 7.60
CA ALA A 120 5.21 -18.03 7.94
C ALA A 120 4.84 -16.56 7.73
N PHE A 121 3.58 -16.29 7.44
CA PHE A 121 3.06 -14.92 7.45
C PHE A 121 3.05 -14.37 8.88
N PRO A 122 3.42 -13.10 9.09
CA PRO A 122 3.33 -12.48 10.40
C PRO A 122 1.87 -12.48 10.86
N ALA A 123 1.65 -12.80 12.14
CA ALA A 123 0.33 -12.73 12.74
C ALA A 123 -0.20 -11.29 12.66
N GLN A 124 -1.37 -11.15 12.09
CA GLN A 124 -2.09 -9.87 12.04
C GLN A 124 -3.30 -9.97 12.98
N ALA A 125 -3.69 -8.82 13.55
CA ALA A 125 -4.87 -8.70 14.40
C ALA A 125 -4.85 -9.48 15.74
N THR A 126 -3.69 -9.86 16.27
CA THR A 126 -3.59 -10.47 17.60
C THR A 126 -3.93 -9.50 18.76
N ARG A 127 -3.97 -8.19 18.49
CA ARG A 127 -4.25 -7.15 19.50
C ARG A 127 -5.59 -7.33 20.23
N ILE A 128 -6.58 -7.95 19.57
CA ILE A 128 -7.90 -8.24 20.18
C ILE A 128 -7.79 -9.28 21.28
N LEU A 129 -6.88 -10.22 21.16
CA LEU A 129 -6.61 -11.28 22.13
C LEU A 129 -5.58 -10.86 23.20
N GLY A 130 -4.96 -9.66 23.03
CA GLY A 130 -3.87 -9.18 23.87
C GLY A 130 -2.49 -9.46 23.26
N GLU A 131 -1.44 -9.02 23.98
CA GLU A 131 -0.04 -9.19 23.54
C GLU A 131 0.68 -10.31 24.30
N ASP A 132 0.10 -10.78 25.41
CA ASP A 132 0.67 -11.86 26.23
C ASP A 132 0.29 -13.24 25.67
N PRO A 133 1.27 -14.05 25.21
CA PRO A 133 1.01 -15.38 24.67
C PRO A 133 0.30 -16.33 25.65
N ALA A 134 0.53 -16.18 26.97
CA ALA A 134 -0.13 -17.01 27.97
C ALA A 134 -1.61 -16.69 28.09
N VAL A 135 -1.95 -15.40 28.05
CA VAL A 135 -3.36 -14.94 28.06
C VAL A 135 -4.08 -15.39 26.78
N ILE A 136 -3.42 -15.24 25.62
CA ILE A 136 -3.96 -15.69 24.32
C ILE A 136 -4.23 -17.20 24.35
N ARG A 137 -3.27 -17.98 24.82
CA ARG A 137 -3.41 -19.44 24.92
C ARG A 137 -4.57 -19.84 25.82
N SER A 138 -4.64 -19.28 27.02
CA SER A 138 -5.71 -19.57 27.98
C SER A 138 -7.09 -19.24 27.42
N GLN A 139 -7.21 -18.13 26.68
CA GLN A 139 -8.49 -17.76 26.05
C GLN A 139 -8.87 -18.72 24.91
N LEU A 140 -7.90 -19.16 24.11
CA LEU A 140 -8.15 -20.13 23.04
C LEU A 140 -8.52 -21.49 23.62
N GLU A 141 -7.81 -21.97 24.66
CA GLU A 141 -8.13 -23.22 25.35
C GLU A 141 -9.55 -23.19 25.92
N LYS A 142 -9.93 -22.07 26.56
CA LYS A 142 -11.30 -21.89 27.07
C LYS A 142 -12.35 -22.03 25.96
N TRP A 143 -12.15 -21.39 24.80
CA TRP A 143 -13.10 -21.47 23.69
C TRP A 143 -13.16 -22.88 23.10
N LEU A 144 -12.03 -23.60 23.06
CA LEU A 144 -12.01 -24.98 22.60
C LEU A 144 -12.75 -25.93 23.59
N ASP A 145 -12.59 -25.69 24.90
CA ASP A 145 -13.29 -26.47 25.93
C ASP A 145 -14.81 -26.19 25.96
N GLU A 146 -15.23 -24.98 25.59
CA GLU A 146 -16.62 -24.57 25.48
C GLU A 146 -17.27 -24.99 24.14
N ALA A 147 -16.47 -25.39 23.16
CA ALA A 147 -16.98 -25.77 21.84
C ALA A 147 -17.72 -27.10 21.91
N GLU A 148 -18.94 -27.14 21.38
CA GLU A 148 -19.69 -28.36 21.22
C GLU A 148 -19.10 -29.23 20.11
N ASP A 149 -18.98 -30.53 20.35
CA ASP A 149 -18.57 -31.48 19.30
C ASP A 149 -19.69 -31.54 18.25
N ALA A 150 -19.33 -31.31 17.00
CA ALA A 150 -20.28 -31.36 15.88
C ALA A 150 -20.71 -32.80 15.53
N GLU A 151 -20.19 -33.85 16.22
CA GLU A 151 -20.48 -35.27 16.02
C GLU A 151 -20.36 -35.70 14.53
N ILE A 152 -19.33 -35.17 13.82
CA ILE A 152 -19.07 -35.49 12.41
C ILE A 152 -18.11 -36.67 12.36
N ASP A 153 -18.63 -37.87 12.05
CA ASP A 153 -17.86 -39.10 11.92
C ASP A 153 -17.17 -39.27 10.56
N GLU A 154 -17.59 -38.48 9.54
CA GLU A 154 -17.05 -38.58 8.18
C GLU A 154 -15.77 -37.73 8.02
N PRO A 155 -14.86 -38.13 7.12
CA PRO A 155 -13.65 -37.33 6.86
C PRO A 155 -13.99 -35.95 6.33
N VAL A 156 -13.61 -34.91 7.07
CA VAL A 156 -13.81 -33.52 6.66
C VAL A 156 -12.84 -33.19 5.55
N VAL A 157 -13.35 -32.94 4.34
CA VAL A 157 -12.56 -32.62 3.15
C VAL A 157 -12.41 -31.10 2.91
N GLY A 158 -13.14 -30.29 3.65
CA GLY A 158 -13.05 -28.82 3.57
C GLY A 158 -13.84 -28.16 4.69
N LEU A 159 -13.41 -26.98 5.10
CA LEU A 159 -14.06 -26.15 6.11
C LEU A 159 -14.31 -24.76 5.54
N VAL A 160 -15.54 -24.30 5.68
CA VAL A 160 -15.91 -22.91 5.36
C VAL A 160 -16.35 -22.24 6.67
N THR A 161 -15.64 -21.19 7.06
CA THR A 161 -15.93 -20.44 8.28
C THR A 161 -16.05 -18.94 7.99
N SER A 162 -16.76 -18.23 8.86
CA SER A 162 -16.84 -16.77 8.75
C SER A 162 -15.48 -16.14 9.06
N HIS A 163 -15.09 -15.15 8.26
CA HIS A 163 -13.90 -14.34 8.49
C HIS A 163 -14.29 -13.09 9.27
N LEU A 164 -14.51 -13.25 10.57
CA LEU A 164 -14.82 -12.15 11.47
C LEU A 164 -13.72 -12.02 12.54
N GLU A 165 -13.66 -10.83 13.14
CA GLU A 165 -12.86 -10.64 14.35
C GLU A 165 -13.41 -11.52 15.49
N TYR A 166 -12.55 -12.10 16.32
CA TYR A 166 -12.93 -12.98 17.43
C TYR A 166 -13.98 -12.39 18.39
N ALA A 167 -14.03 -11.05 18.49
CA ALA A 167 -15.04 -10.37 19.31
C ALA A 167 -16.44 -10.28 18.66
N ARG A 168 -16.55 -10.69 17.38
CA ARG A 168 -17.79 -10.62 16.59
C ARG A 168 -18.24 -11.97 16.02
N GLY A 169 -17.43 -13.02 16.20
CA GLY A 169 -17.70 -14.39 15.76
C GLY A 169 -18.44 -15.22 16.76
#